data_c96d9b72aa0842492a3cbd70afbaab41
#
_entry.id   c96d9b72aa0842492a3cbd70afbaab41
#
_cell.length_a   1.000
_cell.length_b   1.000
_cell.length_c   1.000
_cell.angle_alpha   90.00
_cell.angle_beta   90.00
_cell.angle_gamma   90.00
#
_symmetry.space_group_name_H-M   'P 1'
#
loop_
_entity.id
_entity.type
_entity.pdbx_description
1 polymer ?
#
loop_
_entity_poly.entity_id
_entity_poly.type
_entity_poly.pdbx_seq_one_letter_code
_entity_poly.pdbx_strand_id
1 'polypeptide(L)'
;ELMKIENMPASAQDIPTKEELDKDGGIEVSLCVCEDCGLVQLKNDAVYYYRDVIRAGGYSTTMKGLRKSQYKHFIEFASLEGKKIIEVGCGRGEFLGMLSDFPVEGYGTEHKKDLVEIAKEAGLRVDEDFPESEDHIFKNGPFDAFMSFNFLEHQPHPRTYLKAIYNNLCDEGYGLITVPSFEYIMEQNSFYEIIPDHIAYYSFESLT
;
A
#
# COMPACT_ATOMS: atom_id res chain seq x y z
N GLU A 1 -20.97 7.33 12.71
CA GLU A 1 -20.24 8.54 12.30
C GLU A 1 -19.47 9.09 13.49
N LEU A 2 -18.17 9.40 13.28
CA LEU A 2 -17.30 9.95 14.32
C LEU A 2 -17.15 11.48 14.16
N MET A 3 -16.85 11.93 12.95
CA MET A 3 -16.52 13.33 12.70
C MET A 3 -16.78 13.69 11.24
N LYS A 4 -17.13 14.95 11.02
CA LYS A 4 -17.17 15.59 9.71
C LYS A 4 -16.21 16.76 9.67
N ILE A 5 -15.47 16.88 8.60
CA ILE A 5 -14.57 17.99 8.34
C ILE A 5 -14.99 18.60 7.02
N GLU A 6 -15.40 19.87 7.08
CA GLU A 6 -15.84 20.62 5.90
C GLU A 6 -14.66 21.30 5.22
N ASN A 7 -14.82 21.55 3.93
CA ASN A 7 -13.86 22.33 3.13
C ASN A 7 -12.44 21.75 3.10
N MET A 8 -12.32 20.42 3.08
CA MET A 8 -11.04 19.73 2.90
C MET A 8 -10.63 19.74 1.43
N PRO A 9 -9.32 19.76 1.12
CA PRO A 9 -8.86 19.54 -0.25
C PRO A 9 -9.45 18.23 -0.82
N ALA A 10 -9.87 18.26 -2.08
CA ALA A 10 -10.49 17.09 -2.72
C ALA A 10 -9.50 15.95 -2.98
N SER A 11 -8.21 16.28 -3.00
CA SER A 11 -7.13 15.30 -3.16
C SER A 11 -5.84 15.79 -2.49
N ALA A 12 -4.94 14.88 -2.16
CA ALA A 12 -3.61 15.22 -1.63
C ALA A 12 -2.53 15.26 -2.72
N GLN A 13 -2.78 14.68 -3.90
CA GLN A 13 -1.77 14.49 -4.95
C GLN A 13 -2.15 15.13 -6.28
N ASP A 14 -3.43 15.30 -6.53
CA ASP A 14 -3.96 15.96 -7.75
C ASP A 14 -4.09 17.46 -7.51
N ILE A 15 -2.95 18.17 -7.62
CA ILE A 15 -2.88 19.61 -7.36
C ILE A 15 -3.42 20.35 -8.59
N PRO A 16 -4.44 21.23 -8.44
CA PRO A 16 -5.06 21.92 -9.56
C PRO A 16 -4.06 22.85 -10.26
N THR A 17 -4.17 22.92 -11.57
CA THR A 17 -3.47 23.91 -12.39
C THR A 17 -4.07 25.31 -12.14
N LYS A 18 -3.37 26.38 -12.60
CA LYS A 18 -3.87 27.74 -12.47
C LYS A 18 -5.26 27.96 -13.10
N GLU A 19 -5.52 27.26 -14.19
CA GLU A 19 -6.78 27.31 -14.95
C GLU A 19 -7.92 26.56 -14.26
N GLU A 20 -7.60 25.67 -13.32
CA GLU A 20 -8.54 24.84 -12.56
C GLU A 20 -8.84 25.38 -11.16
N LEU A 21 -8.09 26.39 -10.69
CA LEU A 21 -8.25 26.97 -9.34
C LEU A 21 -9.68 27.45 -9.04
N ASP A 22 -10.37 28.00 -10.05
CA ASP A 22 -11.76 28.45 -9.88
C ASP A 22 -12.77 27.29 -9.68
N LYS A 23 -12.36 26.06 -9.99
CA LYS A 23 -13.16 24.84 -9.85
C LYS A 23 -12.71 24.02 -8.62
N ASP A 24 -11.57 24.38 -8.02
CA ASP A 24 -11.05 23.71 -6.83
C ASP A 24 -11.87 24.13 -5.61
N GLY A 25 -12.89 23.36 -5.34
CA GLY A 25 -13.79 23.52 -4.18
C GLY A 25 -13.46 22.48 -3.11
N GLY A 26 -13.53 22.89 -1.83
CA GLY A 26 -13.39 21.95 -0.73
C GLY A 26 -14.53 20.92 -0.70
N ILE A 27 -14.23 19.73 -0.24
CA ILE A 27 -15.19 18.64 -0.01
C ILE A 27 -15.46 18.43 1.48
N GLU A 28 -16.59 17.81 1.80
CA GLU A 28 -16.82 17.26 3.14
C GLU A 28 -16.13 15.89 3.23
N VAL A 29 -15.33 15.70 4.26
CA VAL A 29 -14.74 14.40 4.63
C VAL A 29 -15.45 13.89 5.87
N SER A 30 -16.06 12.71 5.79
CA SER A 30 -16.80 12.07 6.87
C SER A 30 -16.11 10.81 7.37
N LEU A 31 -15.65 10.82 8.63
CA LEU A 31 -15.10 9.63 9.28
C LEU A 31 -16.20 8.83 9.98
N CYS A 32 -16.09 7.52 9.88
CA CYS A 32 -16.92 6.58 10.62
C CYS A 32 -16.06 5.41 11.15
N VAL A 33 -16.62 4.69 12.12
CA VAL A 33 -16.07 3.45 12.62
C VAL A 33 -16.96 2.28 12.17
N CYS A 34 -16.35 1.20 11.76
CA CYS A 34 -17.05 -0.06 11.54
C CYS A 34 -17.47 -0.64 12.90
N GLU A 35 -18.74 -0.95 13.09
CA GLU A 35 -19.26 -1.49 14.35
C GLU A 35 -18.81 -2.94 14.58
N ASP A 36 -18.44 -3.66 13.52
CA ASP A 36 -18.03 -5.07 13.60
C ASP A 36 -16.54 -5.24 13.95
N CYS A 37 -15.65 -4.44 13.31
CA CYS A 37 -14.21 -4.64 13.46
C CYS A 37 -13.44 -3.42 13.99
N GLY A 38 -14.12 -2.33 14.30
CA GLY A 38 -13.48 -1.13 14.85
C GLY A 38 -12.64 -0.31 13.85
N LEU A 39 -12.57 -0.72 12.57
CA LEU A 39 -11.82 0.03 11.56
C LEU A 39 -12.40 1.44 11.40
N VAL A 40 -11.54 2.45 11.53
CA VAL A 40 -11.89 3.83 11.21
C VAL A 40 -11.68 4.04 9.70
N GLN A 41 -12.68 4.61 9.05
CA GLN A 41 -12.67 4.80 7.60
C GLN A 41 -13.45 6.03 7.17
N LEU A 42 -13.21 6.50 5.96
CA LEU A 42 -14.04 7.52 5.34
C LEU A 42 -15.33 6.89 4.78
N LYS A 43 -16.41 7.67 4.80
CA LYS A 43 -17.64 7.38 4.03
C LYS A 43 -17.51 7.81 2.57
N ASN A 44 -16.52 8.64 2.28
CA ASN A 44 -16.22 9.12 0.95
C ASN A 44 -15.77 7.98 0.06
N ASP A 45 -16.08 8.08 -1.24
CA ASP A 45 -15.48 7.20 -2.24
C ASP A 45 -13.97 7.42 -2.32
N ALA A 46 -13.24 6.37 -2.70
CA ALA A 46 -11.81 6.50 -2.95
C ALA A 46 -11.55 7.49 -4.10
N VAL A 47 -10.46 8.22 -4.00
CA VAL A 47 -10.02 9.09 -5.11
C VAL A 47 -9.85 8.26 -6.39
N TYR A 48 -10.18 8.84 -7.54
CA TYR A 48 -10.17 8.11 -8.83
C TYR A 48 -8.80 7.54 -9.19
N TYR A 49 -7.73 8.17 -8.69
CA TYR A 49 -6.34 7.76 -8.91
C TYR A 49 -5.77 6.88 -7.78
N TYR A 50 -6.60 6.25 -6.94
CA TYR A 50 -6.13 5.48 -5.79
C TYR A 50 -5.08 4.39 -6.11
N ARG A 51 -5.09 3.89 -7.35
CA ARG A 51 -4.06 2.94 -7.83
C ARG A 51 -2.74 3.62 -8.17
N ASP A 52 -2.78 4.92 -8.40
CA ASP A 52 -1.67 5.74 -8.88
C ASP A 52 -1.00 6.55 -7.77
N VAL A 53 -1.41 6.33 -6.52
CA VAL A 53 -0.89 7.09 -5.38
C VAL A 53 0.63 7.01 -5.31
N ILE A 54 1.25 8.17 -5.12
CA ILE A 54 2.69 8.28 -4.98
C ILE A 54 3.06 7.86 -3.57
N ARG A 55 3.97 6.91 -3.46
CA ARG A 55 4.49 6.49 -2.15
C ARG A 55 5.13 7.68 -1.44
N ALA A 56 4.58 8.09 -0.29
CA ALA A 56 5.06 9.23 0.49
C ALA A 56 6.45 8.98 1.11
N GLY A 57 6.78 7.74 1.42
CA GLY A 57 8.09 7.36 1.95
C GLY A 57 9.17 7.40 0.87
N GLY A 58 9.93 8.50 0.83
CA GLY A 58 11.03 8.63 -0.13
C GLY A 58 12.10 7.55 0.02
N TYR A 59 12.78 7.21 -1.07
CA TYR A 59 13.92 6.27 -1.10
C TYR A 59 15.20 6.93 -0.56
N SER A 60 15.13 7.39 0.69
CA SER A 60 16.25 8.02 1.41
C SER A 60 17.17 6.97 2.05
N THR A 61 18.37 7.39 2.45
CA THR A 61 19.31 6.52 3.18
C THR A 61 18.70 5.98 4.47
N THR A 62 17.93 6.80 5.20
CA THR A 62 17.23 6.40 6.42
C THR A 62 16.18 5.34 6.12
N MET A 63 15.34 5.56 5.10
CA MET A 63 14.30 4.60 4.73
C MET A 63 14.90 3.29 4.19
N LYS A 64 16.00 3.36 3.43
CA LYS A 64 16.72 2.15 3.02
C LYS A 64 17.24 1.34 4.22
N GLY A 65 17.82 2.00 5.20
CA GLY A 65 18.29 1.35 6.43
C GLY A 65 17.15 0.68 7.20
N LEU A 66 16.05 1.40 7.40
CA LEU A 66 14.84 0.85 8.04
C LEU A 66 14.31 -0.37 7.29
N ARG A 67 14.14 -0.24 5.97
CA ARG A 67 13.59 -1.32 5.14
C ARG A 67 14.49 -2.56 5.13
N LYS A 68 15.81 -2.39 5.07
CA LYS A 68 16.75 -3.51 5.20
C LYS A 68 16.61 -4.23 6.54
N SER A 69 16.46 -3.50 7.63
CA SER A 69 16.23 -4.08 8.95
C SER A 69 14.92 -4.88 9.02
N GLN A 70 13.84 -4.33 8.44
CA GLN A 70 12.55 -5.02 8.36
C GLN A 70 12.65 -6.29 7.51
N TYR A 71 13.30 -6.24 6.35
CA TYR A 71 13.47 -7.42 5.48
C TYR A 71 14.29 -8.51 6.17
N LYS A 72 15.40 -8.14 6.82
CA LYS A 72 16.19 -9.10 7.58
C LYS A 72 15.34 -9.80 8.62
N HIS A 73 14.62 -9.03 9.45
CA HIS A 73 13.75 -9.58 10.48
C HIS A 73 12.65 -10.47 9.90
N PHE A 74 11.98 -10.02 8.83
CA PHE A 74 10.91 -10.77 8.17
C PHE A 74 11.39 -12.09 7.58
N ILE A 75 12.53 -12.08 6.89
CA ILE A 75 13.14 -13.28 6.28
C ILE A 75 13.56 -14.28 7.37
N GLU A 76 14.19 -13.81 8.44
CA GLU A 76 14.59 -14.65 9.58
C GLU A 76 13.37 -15.22 10.30
N PHE A 77 12.38 -14.39 10.63
CA PHE A 77 11.15 -14.77 11.35
C PHE A 77 10.35 -15.83 10.60
N ALA A 78 10.16 -15.63 9.30
CA ALA A 78 9.35 -16.50 8.44
C ALA A 78 10.18 -17.59 7.71
N SER A 79 11.48 -17.72 8.00
CA SER A 79 12.38 -18.71 7.37
C SER A 79 12.34 -18.69 5.83
N LEU A 80 12.45 -17.50 5.23
CA LEU A 80 12.22 -17.26 3.80
C LEU A 80 13.50 -17.42 2.93
N GLU A 81 14.60 -17.93 3.45
CA GLU A 81 15.81 -18.19 2.64
C GLU A 81 15.52 -19.17 1.50
N GLY A 82 15.90 -18.79 0.27
CA GLY A 82 15.61 -19.55 -0.96
C GLY A 82 14.15 -19.53 -1.40
N LYS A 83 13.30 -18.69 -0.79
CA LYS A 83 11.87 -18.62 -1.02
C LYS A 83 11.49 -17.48 -1.94
N LYS A 84 10.27 -17.56 -2.50
CA LYS A 84 9.68 -16.55 -3.39
C LYS A 84 8.91 -15.51 -2.59
N ILE A 85 9.25 -14.25 -2.77
CA ILE A 85 8.57 -13.10 -2.16
C ILE A 85 8.04 -12.19 -3.27
N ILE A 86 6.77 -11.81 -3.20
CA ILE A 86 6.17 -10.84 -4.13
C ILE A 86 5.89 -9.50 -3.44
N GLU A 87 6.32 -8.39 -4.05
CA GLU A 87 5.88 -7.03 -3.67
C GLU A 87 4.73 -6.62 -4.58
N VAL A 88 3.54 -6.43 -4.00
CA VAL A 88 2.33 -6.01 -4.74
C VAL A 88 2.24 -4.49 -4.72
N GLY A 89 2.26 -3.87 -5.91
CA GLY A 89 2.37 -2.42 -6.07
C GLY A 89 3.80 -1.92 -5.86
N CYS A 90 4.77 -2.51 -6.55
CA CYS A 90 6.20 -2.23 -6.31
C CYS A 90 6.70 -0.90 -6.88
N GLY A 91 5.89 -0.19 -7.67
CA GLY A 91 6.30 1.03 -8.36
C GLY A 91 7.48 0.79 -9.29
N ARG A 92 8.52 1.62 -9.17
CA ARG A 92 9.78 1.48 -9.92
C ARG A 92 10.69 0.36 -9.39
N GLY A 93 10.25 -0.37 -8.35
CA GLY A 93 11.00 -1.47 -7.77
C GLY A 93 12.12 -1.07 -6.81
N GLU A 94 12.13 0.17 -6.29
CA GLU A 94 13.21 0.63 -5.41
C GLU A 94 13.35 -0.24 -4.15
N PHE A 95 12.24 -0.63 -3.54
CA PHE A 95 12.26 -1.50 -2.37
C PHE A 95 12.36 -2.97 -2.76
N LEU A 96 11.70 -3.39 -3.84
CA LEU A 96 11.85 -4.73 -4.39
C LEU A 96 13.32 -5.07 -4.69
N GLY A 97 14.04 -4.12 -5.30
CA GLY A 97 15.46 -4.28 -5.63
C GLY A 97 16.36 -4.56 -4.41
N MET A 98 15.96 -4.11 -3.23
CA MET A 98 16.71 -4.36 -2.00
C MET A 98 16.66 -5.84 -1.54
N LEU A 99 15.70 -6.64 -2.04
CA LEU A 99 15.69 -8.08 -1.80
C LEU A 99 16.90 -8.79 -2.37
N SER A 100 17.58 -8.21 -3.38
CA SER A 100 18.82 -8.76 -3.92
C SER A 100 19.98 -8.85 -2.92
N ASP A 101 19.90 -8.11 -1.81
CA ASP A 101 20.87 -8.19 -0.70
C ASP A 101 20.63 -9.42 0.20
N PHE A 102 19.57 -10.19 -0.05
CA PHE A 102 19.14 -11.33 0.76
C PHE A 102 19.03 -12.61 -0.09
N PRO A 103 19.17 -13.79 0.50
CA PRO A 103 19.09 -15.06 -0.22
C PRO A 103 17.60 -15.46 -0.48
N VAL A 104 16.87 -14.62 -1.21
CA VAL A 104 15.45 -14.83 -1.57
C VAL A 104 15.22 -14.55 -3.05
N GLU A 105 14.10 -15.02 -3.60
CA GLU A 105 13.67 -14.70 -4.96
C GLU A 105 12.59 -13.60 -4.92
N GLY A 106 12.96 -12.37 -5.32
CA GLY A 106 12.05 -11.23 -5.39
C GLY A 106 11.27 -11.18 -6.70
N TYR A 107 9.97 -10.95 -6.60
CA TYR A 107 9.02 -10.69 -7.68
C TYR A 107 8.21 -9.45 -7.34
N GLY A 108 7.71 -8.74 -8.35
CA GLY A 108 6.85 -7.58 -8.16
C GLY A 108 5.69 -7.53 -9.13
N THR A 109 4.63 -6.83 -8.73
CA THR A 109 3.58 -6.39 -9.65
C THR A 109 3.42 -4.88 -9.57
N GLU A 110 3.11 -4.28 -10.70
CA GLU A 110 2.82 -2.86 -10.82
C GLU A 110 1.84 -2.68 -11.98
N HIS A 111 0.82 -1.83 -11.84
CA HIS A 111 -0.18 -1.64 -12.88
C HIS A 111 0.23 -0.61 -13.95
N LYS A 112 1.15 0.31 -13.63
CA LYS A 112 1.67 1.30 -14.57
C LYS A 112 2.79 0.72 -15.42
N LYS A 113 2.53 0.60 -16.71
CA LYS A 113 3.47 0.04 -17.67
C LYS A 113 4.83 0.72 -17.70
N ASP A 114 4.87 2.06 -17.62
CA ASP A 114 6.11 2.83 -17.59
C ASP A 114 6.96 2.53 -16.34
N LEU A 115 6.34 2.32 -15.18
CA LEU A 115 7.03 1.94 -13.96
C LEU A 115 7.54 0.49 -14.03
N VAL A 116 6.77 -0.41 -14.64
CA VAL A 116 7.18 -1.79 -14.91
C VAL A 116 8.42 -1.82 -15.83
N GLU A 117 8.43 -0.99 -16.88
CA GLU A 117 9.57 -0.90 -17.80
C GLU A 117 10.83 -0.44 -17.06
N ILE A 118 10.74 0.61 -16.24
CA ILE A 118 11.84 1.09 -15.40
C ILE A 118 12.37 -0.01 -14.46
N ALA A 119 11.48 -0.74 -13.80
CA ALA A 119 11.87 -1.81 -12.90
C ALA A 119 12.56 -2.97 -13.65
N LYS A 120 12.07 -3.33 -14.83
CA LYS A 120 12.70 -4.35 -15.71
C LYS A 120 14.07 -3.92 -16.23
N GLU A 121 14.24 -2.65 -16.59
CA GLU A 121 15.54 -2.10 -16.98
C GLU A 121 16.56 -2.16 -15.83
N ALA A 122 16.08 -2.04 -14.58
CA ALA A 122 16.91 -2.28 -13.39
C ALA A 122 17.20 -3.77 -13.10
N GLY A 123 16.74 -4.68 -13.95
CA GLY A 123 16.97 -6.13 -13.81
C GLY A 123 16.01 -6.85 -12.86
N LEU A 124 14.90 -6.21 -12.48
CA LEU A 124 13.92 -6.78 -11.55
C LEU A 124 12.88 -7.63 -12.28
N ARG A 125 12.33 -8.62 -11.59
CA ARG A 125 11.25 -9.48 -12.08
C ARG A 125 9.91 -8.84 -11.72
N VAL A 126 9.37 -8.00 -12.60
CA VAL A 126 8.10 -7.28 -12.38
C VAL A 126 7.14 -7.57 -13.52
N ASP A 127 5.90 -7.89 -13.19
CA ASP A 127 4.80 -8.04 -14.14
C ASP A 127 3.87 -6.82 -14.08
N GLU A 128 3.34 -6.43 -15.25
CA GLU A 128 2.25 -5.44 -15.34
C GLU A 128 0.97 -6.14 -14.88
N ASP A 129 0.57 -5.88 -13.64
CA ASP A 129 -0.52 -6.62 -13.02
C ASP A 129 -1.08 -5.89 -11.79
N PHE A 130 -2.39 -6.14 -11.50
CA PHE A 130 -3.09 -5.64 -10.33
C PHE A 130 -4.21 -6.61 -9.93
N PRO A 131 -4.38 -6.97 -8.64
CA PRO A 131 -5.41 -7.90 -8.20
C PRO A 131 -6.79 -7.25 -8.16
N GLU A 132 -7.58 -7.41 -9.22
CA GLU A 132 -8.91 -6.80 -9.38
C GLU A 132 -10.04 -7.66 -8.79
N SER A 133 -9.82 -8.95 -8.62
CA SER A 133 -10.80 -9.90 -8.08
C SER A 133 -10.15 -10.90 -7.14
N GLU A 134 -10.94 -11.55 -6.29
CA GLU A 134 -10.45 -12.58 -5.37
C GLU A 134 -9.80 -13.78 -6.10
N ASP A 135 -10.26 -14.08 -7.31
CA ASP A 135 -9.76 -15.19 -8.14
C ASP A 135 -8.56 -14.81 -9.01
N HIS A 136 -8.01 -13.60 -8.82
CA HIS A 136 -6.87 -13.14 -9.58
C HIS A 136 -5.63 -14.01 -9.34
N ILE A 137 -4.94 -14.41 -10.42
CA ILE A 137 -3.74 -15.26 -10.35
C ILE A 137 -2.52 -14.49 -10.87
N PHE A 138 -1.57 -14.26 -9.99
CA PHE A 138 -0.27 -13.69 -10.36
C PHE A 138 0.61 -14.70 -11.09
N LYS A 139 1.39 -14.21 -12.05
CA LYS A 139 2.45 -15.04 -12.66
C LYS A 139 3.49 -15.44 -11.62
N ASN A 140 4.13 -16.56 -11.90
CA ASN A 140 5.23 -17.12 -11.08
C ASN A 140 4.83 -17.59 -9.67
N GLY A 141 3.54 -17.47 -9.28
CA GLY A 141 3.04 -18.06 -8.03
C GLY A 141 3.07 -19.60 -8.02
N PRO A 142 2.75 -20.22 -6.91
CA PRO A 142 2.48 -19.58 -5.62
C PRO A 142 3.76 -18.99 -5.00
N PHE A 143 3.56 -18.03 -4.06
CA PHE A 143 4.63 -17.35 -3.34
C PHE A 143 4.66 -17.78 -1.88
N ASP A 144 5.83 -17.76 -1.26
CA ASP A 144 6.00 -18.08 0.17
C ASP A 144 5.68 -16.88 1.07
N ALA A 145 5.83 -15.66 0.51
CA ALA A 145 5.47 -14.45 1.22
C ALA A 145 5.08 -13.31 0.26
N PHE A 146 4.36 -12.31 0.81
CA PHE A 146 4.11 -11.07 0.11
C PHE A 146 4.51 -9.84 0.92
N MET A 147 4.69 -8.72 0.22
CA MET A 147 4.93 -7.40 0.79
C MET A 147 4.00 -6.38 0.12
N SER A 148 3.47 -5.44 0.93
CA SER A 148 2.70 -4.30 0.44
C SER A 148 2.95 -3.11 1.35
N PHE A 149 3.42 -1.98 0.78
CA PHE A 149 3.88 -0.85 1.55
C PHE A 149 3.08 0.41 1.26
N ASN A 150 2.39 0.92 2.29
CA ASN A 150 1.62 2.15 2.23
C ASN A 150 0.68 2.19 1.02
N PHE A 151 -0.15 1.16 0.90
CA PHE A 151 -1.10 1.01 -0.18
C PHE A 151 -2.48 0.54 0.30
N LEU A 152 -2.53 -0.23 1.41
CA LEU A 152 -3.79 -0.79 1.90
C LEU A 152 -4.77 0.29 2.36
N GLU A 153 -4.26 1.42 2.88
CA GLU A 153 -5.05 2.59 3.30
C GLU A 153 -5.80 3.27 2.15
N HIS A 154 -5.37 3.04 0.90
CA HIS A 154 -6.00 3.60 -0.30
C HIS A 154 -7.01 2.64 -0.94
N GLN A 155 -7.09 1.38 -0.48
CA GLN A 155 -7.88 0.34 -1.14
C GLN A 155 -9.38 0.47 -0.85
N PRO A 156 -10.24 0.66 -1.88
CA PRO A 156 -11.69 0.68 -1.70
C PRO A 156 -12.26 -0.69 -1.33
N HIS A 157 -11.57 -1.77 -1.70
CA HIS A 157 -11.97 -3.15 -1.44
C HIS A 157 -10.82 -3.96 -0.82
N PRO A 158 -10.37 -3.63 0.42
CA PRO A 158 -9.18 -4.25 1.02
C PRO A 158 -9.32 -5.76 1.20
N ARG A 159 -10.53 -6.27 1.47
CA ARG A 159 -10.77 -7.72 1.59
C ARG A 159 -10.55 -8.45 0.27
N THR A 160 -11.06 -7.92 -0.84
CA THR A 160 -10.85 -8.51 -2.18
C THR A 160 -9.37 -8.50 -2.54
N TYR A 161 -8.69 -7.37 -2.30
CA TYR A 161 -7.24 -7.22 -2.51
C TYR A 161 -6.43 -8.25 -1.71
N LEU A 162 -6.65 -8.34 -0.41
CA LEU A 162 -5.95 -9.29 0.46
C LEU A 162 -6.31 -10.75 0.15
N LYS A 163 -7.58 -11.03 -0.22
CA LYS A 163 -8.00 -12.38 -0.59
C LYS A 163 -7.35 -12.84 -1.89
N ALA A 164 -7.24 -11.96 -2.88
CA ALA A 164 -6.50 -12.26 -4.11
C ALA A 164 -5.04 -12.61 -3.79
N ILE A 165 -4.36 -11.80 -2.96
CA ILE A 165 -2.98 -12.08 -2.53
C ILE A 165 -2.90 -13.43 -1.81
N TYR A 166 -3.77 -13.67 -0.83
CA TYR A 166 -3.83 -14.92 -0.07
C TYR A 166 -3.96 -16.14 -0.97
N ASN A 167 -4.82 -16.09 -2.00
CA ASN A 167 -5.02 -17.19 -2.94
C ASN A 167 -3.79 -17.48 -3.83
N ASN A 168 -2.81 -16.59 -3.85
CA ASN A 168 -1.54 -16.75 -4.57
C ASN A 168 -0.36 -17.13 -3.66
N LEU A 169 -0.62 -17.34 -2.35
CA LEU A 169 0.40 -17.81 -1.42
C LEU A 169 0.41 -19.34 -1.31
N CYS A 170 1.56 -19.87 -0.94
CA CYS A 170 1.66 -21.25 -0.45
C CYS A 170 0.90 -21.39 0.87
N ASP A 171 0.62 -22.65 1.27
CA ASP A 171 0.16 -22.95 2.63
C ASP A 171 1.19 -22.36 3.63
N GLU A 172 0.68 -21.73 4.72
CA GLU A 172 1.50 -21.05 5.71
C GLU A 172 2.33 -19.88 5.17
N GLY A 173 1.87 -19.21 4.11
CA GLY A 173 2.50 -18.01 3.56
C GLY A 173 2.42 -16.81 4.52
N TYR A 174 3.41 -15.93 4.45
CA TYR A 174 3.55 -14.76 5.34
C TYR A 174 3.32 -13.45 4.59
N GLY A 175 2.91 -12.40 5.33
CA GLY A 175 2.76 -11.05 4.78
C GLY A 175 3.51 -9.99 5.57
N LEU A 176 4.13 -9.04 4.89
CA LEU A 176 4.67 -7.81 5.45
C LEU A 176 3.91 -6.62 4.88
N ILE A 177 3.04 -6.04 5.69
CA ILE A 177 2.25 -4.87 5.32
C ILE A 177 2.70 -3.68 6.16
N THR A 178 2.79 -2.51 5.56
CA THR A 178 2.92 -1.25 6.28
C THR A 178 1.82 -0.30 5.88
N VAL A 179 1.23 0.35 6.88
CA VAL A 179 0.21 1.40 6.74
C VAL A 179 0.52 2.50 7.75
N PRO A 180 0.01 3.74 7.58
CA PRO A 180 0.03 4.73 8.64
C PRO A 180 -0.69 4.20 9.89
N SER A 181 -0.06 4.35 11.07
CA SER A 181 -0.66 3.92 12.34
C SER A 181 -1.70 4.94 12.79
N PHE A 182 -2.95 4.50 12.95
CA PHE A 182 -4.02 5.36 13.47
C PHE A 182 -3.73 5.78 14.92
N GLU A 183 -3.17 4.90 15.74
CA GLU A 183 -2.76 5.24 17.10
C GLU A 183 -1.76 6.40 17.10
N TYR A 184 -0.75 6.34 16.23
CA TYR A 184 0.26 7.40 16.10
C TYR A 184 -0.35 8.72 15.63
N ILE A 185 -1.27 8.68 14.65
CA ILE A 185 -2.00 9.85 14.16
C ILE A 185 -2.72 10.54 15.34
N MET A 186 -3.39 9.77 16.17
CA MET A 186 -4.14 10.29 17.33
C MET A 186 -3.20 10.81 18.42
N GLU A 187 -2.17 10.07 18.78
CA GLU A 187 -1.20 10.45 19.82
C GLU A 187 -0.42 11.72 19.46
N GLN A 188 -0.05 11.88 18.20
CA GLN A 188 0.71 13.03 17.71
C GLN A 188 -0.17 14.19 17.26
N ASN A 189 -1.51 14.06 17.30
CA ASN A 189 -2.45 15.02 16.76
C ASN A 189 -2.16 15.35 15.27
N SER A 190 -1.78 14.34 14.49
CA SER A 190 -1.37 14.47 13.09
C SER A 190 -2.57 14.53 12.17
N PHE A 191 -3.48 15.50 12.37
CA PHE A 191 -4.73 15.61 11.59
C PHE A 191 -4.53 15.81 10.09
N TYR A 192 -3.36 16.24 9.67
CA TYR A 192 -2.98 16.33 8.26
C TYR A 192 -2.88 14.98 7.54
N GLU A 193 -2.87 13.87 8.28
CA GLU A 193 -2.96 12.51 7.74
C GLU A 193 -4.40 12.10 7.39
N ILE A 194 -5.40 12.86 7.86
CA ILE A 194 -6.80 12.63 7.51
C ILE A 194 -7.08 13.33 6.19
N ILE A 195 -6.92 12.58 5.11
CA ILE A 195 -6.99 13.06 3.73
C ILE A 195 -7.90 12.16 2.89
N PRO A 196 -8.52 12.66 1.81
CA PRO A 196 -9.38 11.86 0.94
C PRO A 196 -8.68 10.66 0.28
N ASP A 197 -7.36 10.72 0.15
CA ASP A 197 -6.53 9.64 -0.41
C ASP A 197 -6.45 8.42 0.51
N HIS A 198 -6.59 8.61 1.83
CA HIS A 198 -6.60 7.53 2.83
C HIS A 198 -8.04 7.22 3.23
N ILE A 199 -8.63 6.21 2.64
CA ILE A 199 -10.01 5.82 2.95
C ILE A 199 -10.13 4.89 4.17
N ALA A 200 -9.02 4.34 4.66
CA ALA A 200 -8.97 3.49 5.84
C ALA A 200 -7.80 3.86 6.76
N TYR A 201 -8.07 3.89 8.06
CA TYR A 201 -7.11 4.24 9.12
C TYR A 201 -6.98 3.05 10.05
N TYR A 202 -5.89 2.32 9.86
CA TYR A 202 -5.65 1.06 10.56
C TYR A 202 -5.00 1.29 11.92
N SER A 203 -5.64 0.77 12.97
CA SER A 203 -5.01 0.47 14.24
C SER A 203 -4.35 -0.90 14.17
N PHE A 204 -3.48 -1.22 15.13
CA PHE A 204 -2.92 -2.57 15.23
C PHE A 204 -4.03 -3.63 15.37
N GLU A 205 -5.06 -3.34 16.18
CA GLU A 205 -6.19 -4.22 16.41
C GLU A 205 -7.05 -4.43 15.15
N SER A 206 -7.30 -3.38 14.37
CA SER A 206 -8.15 -3.48 13.16
C SER A 206 -7.40 -4.04 11.94
N LEU A 207 -6.05 -4.11 11.98
CA LEU A 207 -5.21 -4.69 10.94
C LEU A 207 -5.00 -6.20 11.13
N THR A 208 -5.11 -6.71 12.36
CA THR A 208 -4.91 -8.10 12.74
C THR A 208 -6.22 -8.85 12.98
#